data_3d8dbe14f544fb41ae98c669fa24441e
#
_entry.id   3d8dbe14f544fb41ae98c669fa24441e
#
_cell.length_a   1.000
_cell.length_b   1.000
_cell.length_c   1.000
_cell.angle_alpha   90.00
_cell.angle_beta   90.00
_cell.angle_gamma   90.00
#
_symmetry.space_group_name_H-M   'P 1'
#
loop_
_entity.id
_entity.type
_entity.pdbx_description
1 polymer ?
#
loop_
_entity_poly.entity_id
_entity_poly.type
_entity_poly.pdbx_seq_one_letter_code
_entity_poly.pdbx_strand_id
1 'polypeptide(L)'
;MALPQEIRDRLTLPVISAPMFLCSSVELAAESCKAGIVGSLTRNHCRDIEEFEAQLKFVADQVARFRDTHPNRKIGPLAVNISTHIVGDDMRAHLALCKRYGASI
;
A
#
# COMPACT_ATOMS: atom_id res chain seq x y z
N MET A 1 3.03 -10.07 -20.52
CA MET A 1 3.77 -10.49 -19.29
C MET A 1 2.77 -10.82 -18.20
N ALA A 2 2.91 -11.97 -17.56
CA ALA A 2 2.00 -12.37 -16.49
C ALA A 2 2.43 -11.75 -15.16
N LEU A 3 1.46 -11.43 -14.30
CA LEU A 3 1.74 -11.04 -12.93
C LEU A 3 2.38 -12.20 -12.16
N PRO A 4 3.30 -11.92 -11.23
CA PRO A 4 3.80 -12.95 -10.33
C PRO A 4 2.66 -13.68 -9.62
N GLN A 5 2.79 -14.99 -9.46
CA GLN A 5 1.73 -15.81 -8.87
C GLN A 5 1.35 -15.35 -7.46
N GLU A 6 2.32 -14.93 -6.68
CA GLU A 6 2.11 -14.44 -5.31
C GLU A 6 1.18 -13.23 -5.26
N ILE A 7 1.31 -12.33 -6.22
CA ILE A 7 0.44 -11.17 -6.32
C ILE A 7 -0.93 -11.59 -6.86
N ARG A 8 -0.94 -12.42 -7.89
CA ARG A 8 -2.17 -12.90 -8.52
C ARG A 8 -3.08 -13.60 -7.52
N ASP A 9 -2.52 -14.42 -6.65
CA ASP A 9 -3.28 -15.18 -5.66
C ASP A 9 -3.96 -14.28 -4.62
N ARG A 10 -3.47 -13.07 -4.44
CA ARG A 10 -4.03 -12.09 -3.50
C ARG A 10 -5.09 -11.19 -4.11
N LEU A 11 -5.33 -11.29 -5.41
CA LEU A 11 -6.24 -10.39 -6.12
C LEU A 11 -7.54 -11.07 -6.49
N THR A 12 -8.65 -10.34 -6.35
CA THR A 12 -9.94 -10.74 -6.93
C THR A 12 -9.99 -10.33 -8.39
N LEU A 13 -9.38 -9.19 -8.74
CA LEU A 13 -9.24 -8.69 -10.11
C LEU A 13 -7.84 -8.13 -10.29
N PRO A 14 -7.24 -8.27 -11.49
CA PRO A 14 -5.89 -7.73 -11.76
C PRO A 14 -5.94 -6.21 -12.04
N VAL A 15 -6.32 -5.45 -11.01
CA VAL A 15 -6.53 -4.01 -11.09
C VAL A 15 -5.69 -3.32 -10.03
N ILE A 16 -5.14 -2.18 -10.37
CA ILE A 16 -4.39 -1.30 -9.47
C ILE A 16 -5.15 0.02 -9.33
N SER A 17 -5.42 0.42 -8.10
CA SER A 17 -5.89 1.78 -7.82
C SER A 17 -4.67 2.70 -7.92
N ALA A 18 -4.55 3.42 -9.03
CA ALA A 18 -3.37 4.21 -9.33
C ALA A 18 -3.11 5.29 -8.28
N PRO A 19 -1.84 5.49 -7.88
CA PRO A 19 -1.50 6.56 -6.94
C PRO A 19 -1.56 7.93 -7.63
N MET A 20 -2.49 8.78 -7.21
CA MET A 20 -2.67 10.10 -7.78
C MET A 20 -2.51 11.16 -6.69
N PHE A 21 -1.65 12.14 -6.97
CA PHE A 21 -1.45 13.26 -6.05
C PHE A 21 -2.78 13.99 -5.82
N LEU A 22 -3.07 14.30 -4.58
CA LEU A 22 -4.29 14.95 -4.09
C LEU A 22 -5.58 14.09 -4.17
N CYS A 23 -5.66 13.15 -5.10
CA CYS A 23 -6.87 12.34 -5.31
C CYS A 23 -6.85 11.02 -4.54
N SER A 24 -5.68 10.40 -4.39
CA SER A 24 -5.54 9.12 -3.70
C SER A 24 -5.38 9.33 -2.20
N SER A 25 -6.42 9.06 -1.44
CA SER A 25 -6.37 9.14 0.02
C SER A 25 -5.89 7.82 0.62
N VAL A 26 -5.48 7.89 1.89
CA VAL A 26 -5.11 6.70 2.65
C VAL A 26 -6.31 5.76 2.82
N GLU A 27 -7.50 6.32 2.94
CA GLU A 27 -8.75 5.56 3.02
C GLU A 27 -9.02 4.82 1.72
N LEU A 28 -8.81 5.45 0.57
CA LEU A 28 -8.96 4.80 -0.72
C LEU A 28 -8.00 3.62 -0.87
N ALA A 29 -6.76 3.78 -0.44
CA ALA A 29 -5.76 2.70 -0.49
C ALA A 29 -6.21 1.52 0.38
N ALA A 30 -6.68 1.78 1.60
CA ALA A 30 -7.16 0.74 2.50
C ALA A 30 -8.39 0.01 1.93
N GLU A 31 -9.37 0.74 1.40
CA GLU A 31 -10.57 0.16 0.82
C GLU A 31 -10.26 -0.66 -0.44
N SER A 32 -9.30 -0.21 -1.24
CA SER A 32 -8.83 -0.96 -2.42
C SER A 32 -8.24 -2.32 -2.02
N CYS A 33 -7.38 -2.34 -1.01
CA CYS A 33 -6.83 -3.59 -0.49
C CYS A 33 -7.93 -4.51 0.03
N LYS A 34 -8.90 -3.98 0.78
CA LYS A 34 -10.04 -4.76 1.29
C LYS A 34 -10.89 -5.34 0.15
N ALA A 35 -11.03 -4.61 -0.95
CA ALA A 35 -11.77 -5.07 -2.12
C ALA A 35 -11.04 -6.16 -2.92
N GLY A 36 -9.79 -6.43 -2.61
CA GLY A 36 -9.00 -7.47 -3.30
C GLY A 36 -8.32 -6.97 -4.57
N ILE A 37 -8.06 -5.67 -4.67
CA ILE A 37 -7.24 -5.10 -5.74
C ILE A 37 -5.99 -4.46 -5.12
N VAL A 38 -5.04 -4.05 -5.95
CA VAL A 38 -3.84 -3.37 -5.45
C VAL A 38 -4.23 -1.96 -4.99
N GLY A 39 -4.06 -1.68 -3.70
CA GLY A 39 -4.17 -0.33 -3.16
C GLY A 39 -2.84 0.39 -3.31
N SER A 40 -2.86 1.70 -3.50
CA SER A 40 -1.63 2.47 -3.71
C SER A 40 -1.58 3.72 -2.85
N LEU A 41 -0.41 3.98 -2.27
CA LEU A 41 -0.09 5.23 -1.60
C LEU A 41 1.01 5.95 -2.35
N THR A 42 1.02 7.27 -2.27
CA THR A 42 2.13 8.06 -2.78
C THR A 42 2.79 8.83 -1.64
N ARG A 43 4.13 8.72 -1.56
CA ARG A 43 4.92 9.46 -0.57
C ARG A 43 4.73 10.97 -0.70
N ASN A 44 4.41 11.44 -1.91
CA ASN A 44 4.25 12.87 -2.18
C ASN A 44 3.07 13.51 -1.45
N HIS A 45 2.14 12.74 -0.92
CA HIS A 45 1.05 13.25 -0.07
C HIS A 45 1.52 13.64 1.32
N CYS A 46 2.66 13.15 1.74
CA CYS A 46 3.14 13.30 3.11
C CYS A 46 4.17 14.43 3.19
N ARG A 47 4.07 15.24 4.24
CA ARG A 47 5.00 16.33 4.48
C ARG A 47 6.37 15.81 4.92
N ASP A 48 6.36 14.76 5.72
CA ASP A 48 7.56 14.18 6.31
C ASP A 48 7.42 12.65 6.41
N ILE A 49 8.49 12.01 6.88
CA ILE A 49 8.51 10.57 7.00
C ILE A 49 7.59 10.06 8.11
N GLU A 50 7.36 10.84 9.14
CA GLU A 50 6.46 10.51 10.24
C GLU A 50 5.01 10.42 9.76
N GLU A 51 4.59 11.33 8.91
CA GLU A 51 3.26 11.29 8.29
C GLU A 51 3.14 10.09 7.34
N PHE A 52 4.20 9.79 6.59
CA PHE A 52 4.25 8.61 5.73
C PHE A 52 4.08 7.32 6.54
N GLU A 53 4.80 7.20 7.65
CA GLU A 53 4.68 6.05 8.55
C GLU A 53 3.26 5.94 9.10
N ALA A 54 2.65 7.05 9.51
CA ALA A 54 1.28 7.06 10.02
C ALA A 54 0.29 6.55 8.97
N GLN A 55 0.47 6.92 7.71
CA GLN A 55 -0.39 6.44 6.63
C GLN A 55 -0.21 4.94 6.38
N LEU A 56 1.02 4.45 6.38
CA LEU A 56 1.31 3.02 6.24
C LEU A 56 0.66 2.23 7.39
N LYS A 57 0.80 2.73 8.60
CA LYS A 57 0.21 2.11 9.79
C LYS A 57 -1.31 2.07 9.69
N PHE A 58 -1.93 3.16 9.25
CA PHE A 58 -3.38 3.23 9.09
C PHE A 58 -3.87 2.12 8.16
N VAL A 59 -3.24 1.96 7.00
CA VAL A 59 -3.62 0.93 6.04
C VAL A 59 -3.41 -0.46 6.63
N ALA A 60 -2.27 -0.69 7.29
CA ALA A 60 -1.96 -1.98 7.90
C ALA A 60 -2.99 -2.35 8.97
N ASP A 61 -3.37 -1.40 9.82
CA ASP A 61 -4.37 -1.62 10.87
C ASP A 61 -5.76 -1.91 10.29
N GLN A 62 -6.17 -1.16 9.26
CA GLN A 62 -7.43 -1.36 8.58
C GLN A 62 -7.51 -2.74 7.92
N VAL A 63 -6.44 -3.15 7.26
CA VAL A 63 -6.36 -4.45 6.60
C VAL A 63 -6.38 -5.58 7.64
N ALA A 64 -5.67 -5.42 8.76
CA ALA A 64 -5.63 -6.42 9.81
C ALA A 64 -7.02 -6.63 10.42
N ARG A 65 -7.75 -5.56 10.72
CA ARG A 65 -9.12 -5.64 11.24
C ARG A 65 -10.07 -6.30 10.25
N PHE A 66 -9.95 -5.95 8.98
CA PHE A 66 -10.77 -6.53 7.93
C PHE A 66 -10.50 -8.04 7.79
N ARG A 67 -9.25 -8.44 7.88
CA ARG A 67 -8.85 -9.86 7.81
C ARG A 67 -9.47 -10.66 8.95
N ASP A 68 -9.50 -10.10 10.16
CA ASP A 68 -10.07 -10.75 11.32
C ASP A 68 -11.58 -10.94 11.20
N THR A 69 -12.28 -9.98 10.59
CA THR A 69 -13.74 -10.04 10.41
C THR A 69 -14.17 -10.76 9.13
N HIS A 70 -13.27 -10.87 8.14
CA HIS A 70 -13.57 -11.48 6.83
C HIS A 70 -12.46 -12.44 6.42
N PRO A 71 -12.24 -13.55 7.16
CA PRO A 71 -11.08 -14.43 6.93
C PRO A 71 -11.06 -15.12 5.58
N ASN A 72 -12.20 -15.21 4.88
CA ASN A 72 -12.29 -15.86 3.58
C ASN A 72 -12.18 -14.89 2.39
N ARG A 73 -12.02 -13.60 2.65
CA ARG A 73 -11.86 -12.59 1.60
C ARG A 73 -10.41 -12.45 1.19
N LYS A 74 -10.18 -12.27 -0.11
CA LYS A 74 -8.84 -11.92 -0.62
C LYS A 74 -8.58 -10.46 -0.31
N ILE A 75 -7.38 -10.18 0.21
CA ILE A 75 -6.92 -8.83 0.50
C ILE A 75 -5.77 -8.52 -0.45
N GLY A 76 -5.93 -7.47 -1.24
CA GLY A 76 -4.92 -7.07 -2.21
C GLY A 76 -3.67 -6.48 -1.52
N PRO A 77 -2.53 -6.54 -2.20
CA PRO A 77 -1.30 -5.95 -1.68
C PRO A 77 -1.33 -4.42 -1.73
N LEU A 78 -0.51 -3.81 -0.89
CA LEU A 78 -0.30 -2.37 -0.90
C LEU A 78 0.91 -2.04 -1.75
N ALA A 79 0.76 -1.11 -2.68
CA ALA A 79 1.83 -0.53 -3.46
C ALA A 79 2.16 0.87 -2.93
N VAL A 80 3.42 1.25 -3.03
CA VAL A 80 3.86 2.58 -2.63
C VAL A 80 4.68 3.21 -3.74
N ASN A 81 4.28 4.41 -4.13
CA ASN A 81 5.03 5.23 -5.07
C ASN A 81 5.96 6.15 -4.29
N ILE A 82 7.26 6.02 -4.51
CA ILE A 82 8.28 6.85 -3.89
C ILE A 82 9.04 7.60 -4.99
N SER A 83 9.18 8.91 -4.81
CA SER A 83 9.88 9.75 -5.78
C SER A 83 11.37 9.36 -5.88
N THR A 84 11.90 9.39 -7.10
CA THR A 84 13.33 9.17 -7.36
C THR A 84 14.21 10.29 -6.83
N HIS A 85 13.63 11.41 -6.38
CA HIS A 85 14.38 12.47 -5.70
C HIS A 85 14.80 12.10 -4.28
N ILE A 86 14.14 11.10 -3.69
CA ILE A 86 14.52 10.56 -2.38
C ILE A 86 15.64 9.55 -2.60
N VAL A 87 16.79 9.80 -2.03
CA VAL A 87 18.01 8.98 -2.26
C VAL A 87 18.75 8.69 -0.96
N GLY A 88 19.71 7.77 -1.03
CA GLY A 88 20.61 7.47 0.08
C GLY A 88 19.91 6.94 1.32
N ASP A 89 20.27 7.48 2.48
CA ASP A 89 19.72 7.02 3.77
C ASP A 89 18.21 7.32 3.88
N ASP A 90 17.74 8.39 3.26
CA ASP A 90 16.32 8.70 3.22
C ASP A 90 15.53 7.59 2.48
N MET A 91 16.06 7.14 1.35
CA MET A 91 15.43 6.05 0.61
C MET A 91 15.43 4.75 1.43
N ARG A 92 16.52 4.45 2.10
CA ARG A 92 16.60 3.26 2.97
C ARG A 92 15.59 3.32 4.09
N ALA A 93 15.40 4.49 4.70
CA ALA A 93 14.41 4.67 5.75
C ALA A 93 12.99 4.44 5.24
N HIS A 94 12.67 4.95 4.06
CA HIS A 94 11.36 4.75 3.44
C HIS A 94 11.11 3.27 3.10
N LEU A 95 12.10 2.61 2.53
CA LEU A 95 11.99 1.18 2.20
C LEU A 95 11.86 0.31 3.45
N ALA A 96 12.54 0.67 4.53
CA ALA A 96 12.42 -0.04 5.80
C ALA A 96 11.01 0.08 6.36
N LEU A 97 10.39 1.26 6.28
CA LEU A 97 8.99 1.45 6.69
C LEU A 97 8.02 0.65 5.82
N CYS A 98 8.23 0.65 4.51
CA CYS A 98 7.39 -0.14 3.60
C CYS A 98 7.45 -1.62 3.96
N LYS A 99 8.64 -2.13 4.22
CA LYS A 99 8.84 -3.52 4.64
C LYS A 99 8.18 -3.82 5.98
N ARG A 100 8.32 -2.90 6.94
CA ARG A 100 7.77 -3.05 8.28
C ARG A 100 6.25 -3.15 8.27
N TYR A 101 5.59 -2.36 7.43
CA TYR A 101 4.12 -2.32 7.36
C TYR A 101 3.53 -3.14 6.21
N GLY A 102 4.34 -3.95 5.56
CA GLY A 102 3.86 -4.94 4.60
C GLY A 102 3.52 -4.42 3.21
N ALA A 103 4.04 -3.26 2.81
CA ALA A 103 3.91 -2.82 1.42
C ALA A 103 4.76 -3.72 0.53
N SER A 104 4.12 -4.37 -0.45
CA SER A 104 4.75 -5.43 -1.24
C SER A 104 5.18 -4.99 -2.64
N ILE A 105 4.72 -3.83 -3.08
CA ILE A 105 4.96 -3.35 -4.45
C ILE A 105 5.49 -1.91 -4.42
#